data_d76354561c96303f41193db5a5d26973
#
_entry.id   d76354561c96303f41193db5a5d26973
#
_cell.length_a   1.000
_cell.length_b   1.000
_cell.length_c   1.000
_cell.angle_alpha   90.00
_cell.angle_beta   90.00
_cell.angle_gamma   90.00
#
_symmetry.space_group_name_H-M   'P 1'
#
loop_
_entity.id
_entity.type
_entity.pdbx_description
1 polymer ?
#
loop_
_entity_poly.entity_id
_entity_poly.type
_entity_poly.pdbx_seq_one_letter_code
_entity_poly.pdbx_strand_id
1 'polypeptide(L)'
;MAKQADGLWYATTTPLVEGFHYYMINIDGATVSDPSTQTFFGGGMWSSAIEILAADADFYSNKDVPRGQVRVLWYFSTVTQQWRRCLVYTPPGYDTNTKARYPLLYLLHGWGENELGWTFQGHVDQIMDKLIAEKKAKPMLIVMDNLNAVKPGENGSIYNARGPLTQVSPQPQGAETGPGRAPSGRGAAPGARPAFRLSTTFSEMMFTDLIPTIEKTYRVAPGRENRAMAGLSMGGMQTFTTGLLNPGKFAYLGGFSGNCASFGGTFDPKTSCGGAFADPAAFNKKVKLLFLSTGSVEGPRVKEFSDELTKAGIHNVYFESPGTAHEWLTWRRALNDFAPRLFR
;
A
#
# COMPACT_ATOMS: atom_id res chain seq x y z
N MET A 1 -2.69 29.09 17.10
CA MET A 1 -2.74 28.52 18.46
C MET A 1 -2.61 29.65 19.45
N ALA A 2 -3.21 29.53 20.64
CA ALA A 2 -3.12 30.51 21.71
C ALA A 2 -2.43 29.88 22.94
N LYS A 3 -1.44 30.59 23.52
CA LYS A 3 -0.73 30.16 24.72
C LYS A 3 -1.64 30.38 25.92
N GLN A 4 -1.82 29.36 26.76
CA GLN A 4 -2.63 29.43 27.98
C GLN A 4 -1.74 29.62 29.22
N ALA A 5 -2.37 29.85 30.39
CA ALA A 5 -1.67 30.10 31.65
C ALA A 5 -0.83 28.91 32.12
N ASP A 6 -1.13 27.69 31.69
CA ASP A 6 -0.36 26.47 31.95
C ASP A 6 0.92 26.36 31.10
N GLY A 7 1.15 27.32 30.19
CA GLY A 7 2.31 27.36 29.30
C GLY A 7 2.13 26.57 28.00
N LEU A 8 1.01 25.86 27.85
CA LEU A 8 0.72 25.09 26.65
C LEU A 8 0.05 25.95 25.55
N TRP A 9 0.14 25.48 24.32
CA TRP A 9 -0.47 26.11 23.16
C TRP A 9 -1.67 25.31 22.69
N TYR A 10 -2.82 25.96 22.56
CA TYR A 10 -4.08 25.35 22.17
C TYR A 10 -4.56 25.90 20.84
N ALA A 11 -5.14 25.00 20.03
CA ALA A 11 -5.90 25.34 18.84
C ALA A 11 -7.15 24.46 18.79
N THR A 12 -8.27 25.05 18.42
CA THR A 12 -9.50 24.30 18.10
C THR A 12 -9.68 24.32 16.59
N THR A 13 -9.82 23.14 15.99
CA THR A 13 -10.13 22.99 14.57
C THR A 13 -11.65 22.84 14.37
N THR A 14 -12.09 22.93 13.12
CA THR A 14 -13.42 22.40 12.77
C THR A 14 -13.45 20.90 13.05
N PRO A 15 -14.61 20.31 13.40
CA PRO A 15 -14.74 18.87 13.56
C PRO A 15 -14.21 18.12 12.35
N LEU A 16 -13.38 17.11 12.58
CA LEU A 16 -12.88 16.22 11.55
C LEU A 16 -13.91 15.11 11.29
N VAL A 17 -13.97 14.62 10.07
CA VAL A 17 -14.76 13.43 9.73
C VAL A 17 -14.06 12.16 10.25
N GLU A 18 -14.78 11.02 10.29
CA GLU A 18 -14.19 9.73 10.61
C GLU A 18 -13.00 9.42 9.68
N GLY A 19 -11.95 8.81 10.21
CA GLY A 19 -10.76 8.43 9.47
C GLY A 19 -9.45 8.89 10.09
N PHE A 20 -8.37 8.73 9.35
CA PHE A 20 -7.01 9.02 9.79
C PHE A 20 -6.50 10.32 9.15
N HIS A 21 -6.20 11.32 9.97
CA HIS A 21 -5.86 12.67 9.51
C HIS A 21 -4.45 13.05 9.90
N TYR A 22 -3.57 13.26 8.92
CA TYR A 22 -2.26 13.83 9.15
C TYR A 22 -2.35 15.33 9.47
N TYR A 23 -1.51 15.78 10.39
CA TYR A 23 -1.33 17.20 10.64
C TYR A 23 0.12 17.56 10.96
N MET A 24 0.45 18.81 10.81
CA MET A 24 1.75 19.38 11.14
C MET A 24 1.55 20.71 11.88
N ILE A 25 2.53 21.07 12.68
CA ILE A 25 2.57 22.37 13.37
C ILE A 25 3.54 23.27 12.60
N ASN A 26 3.17 24.53 12.40
CA ASN A 26 4.10 25.56 11.90
C ASN A 26 4.54 26.43 13.08
N ILE A 27 5.85 26.44 13.37
CA ILE A 27 6.49 27.25 14.40
C ILE A 27 7.48 28.15 13.72
N ASP A 28 7.22 29.46 13.73
CA ASP A 28 8.10 30.48 13.16
C ASP A 28 8.55 30.17 11.70
N GLY A 29 7.64 29.62 10.90
CA GLY A 29 7.90 29.24 9.52
C GLY A 29 8.44 27.83 9.32
N ALA A 30 8.86 27.12 10.38
CA ALA A 30 9.26 25.73 10.30
C ALA A 30 8.06 24.79 10.46
N THR A 31 7.91 23.85 9.54
CA THR A 31 6.88 22.80 9.62
C THR A 31 7.45 21.60 10.37
N VAL A 32 6.86 21.26 11.50
CA VAL A 32 7.33 20.22 12.43
C VAL A 32 6.18 19.28 12.82
N SER A 33 6.52 18.05 13.19
CA SER A 33 5.57 17.16 13.87
C SER A 33 5.34 17.63 15.30
N ASP A 34 4.17 17.33 15.84
CA ASP A 34 3.86 17.57 17.25
C ASP A 34 4.69 16.62 18.13
N PRO A 35 5.57 17.14 19.02
CA PRO A 35 6.44 16.29 19.83
C PRO A 35 5.68 15.50 20.90
N SER A 36 4.42 15.85 21.18
CA SER A 36 3.59 15.16 22.18
C SER A 36 2.76 14.01 21.60
N THR A 37 2.86 13.75 20.29
CA THR A 37 2.11 12.67 19.63
C THR A 37 3.01 11.67 18.92
N GLN A 38 2.46 10.49 18.64
CA GLN A 38 3.11 9.55 17.75
C GLN A 38 3.19 10.12 16.34
N THR A 39 4.29 9.85 15.64
CA THR A 39 4.48 10.22 14.25
C THR A 39 4.33 9.01 13.33
N PHE A 40 3.82 9.28 12.13
CA PHE A 40 3.56 8.32 11.08
C PHE A 40 4.23 8.77 9.78
N PHE A 41 4.76 7.84 9.01
CA PHE A 41 5.36 8.19 7.72
C PHE A 41 4.28 8.20 6.64
N GLY A 42 4.03 9.38 6.08
CA GLY A 42 3.05 9.59 5.02
C GLY A 42 3.30 10.91 4.29
N GLY A 43 2.92 11.00 3.02
CA GLY A 43 3.20 12.19 2.21
C GLY A 43 4.69 12.50 2.03
N GLY A 44 5.57 11.51 2.21
CA GLY A 44 7.01 11.67 2.08
C GLY A 44 7.72 12.21 3.31
N MET A 45 7.04 12.31 4.44
CA MET A 45 7.60 12.85 5.68
C MET A 45 6.99 12.18 6.92
N TRP A 46 7.65 12.36 8.07
CA TRP A 46 7.07 12.02 9.35
C TRP A 46 6.10 13.12 9.77
N SER A 47 4.86 12.75 10.01
CA SER A 47 3.77 13.65 10.37
C SER A 47 3.04 13.13 11.60
N SER A 48 2.54 14.04 12.43
CA SER A 48 1.57 13.70 13.46
C SER A 48 0.23 13.32 12.83
N ALA A 49 -0.61 12.59 13.57
CA ALA A 49 -1.94 12.26 13.09
C ALA A 49 -2.97 12.26 14.23
N ILE A 50 -4.22 12.52 13.84
CA ILE A 50 -5.41 12.35 14.66
C ILE A 50 -6.28 11.30 13.99
N GLU A 51 -6.75 10.33 14.75
CA GLU A 51 -7.73 9.37 14.28
C GLU A 51 -9.09 9.64 14.91
N ILE A 52 -10.07 9.85 14.07
CA ILE A 52 -11.48 9.88 14.44
C ILE A 52 -12.06 8.52 14.15
N LEU A 53 -12.41 7.80 15.21
CA LEU A 53 -12.90 6.43 15.08
C LEU A 53 -14.23 6.41 14.32
N ALA A 54 -14.29 5.54 13.31
CA ALA A 54 -15.51 5.30 12.57
C ALA A 54 -16.53 4.50 13.41
N ALA A 55 -17.81 4.63 13.09
CA ALA A 55 -18.86 3.87 13.75
C ALA A 55 -18.63 2.33 13.69
N ASP A 56 -17.96 1.86 12.64
CA ASP A 56 -17.57 0.46 12.44
C ASP A 56 -16.12 0.14 12.86
N ALA A 57 -15.44 1.01 13.61
CA ALA A 57 -14.04 0.87 14.02
C ALA A 57 -13.72 -0.47 14.72
N ASP A 58 -14.75 -1.22 15.12
CA ASP A 58 -14.62 -2.52 15.77
C ASP A 58 -13.77 -3.53 14.96
N PHE A 59 -13.77 -3.47 13.64
CA PHE A 59 -13.04 -4.43 12.80
C PHE A 59 -11.52 -4.22 12.81
N TYR A 60 -11.03 -3.03 13.15
CA TYR A 60 -9.59 -2.71 13.22
C TYR A 60 -9.13 -2.29 14.62
N SER A 61 -9.97 -2.42 15.64
CA SER A 61 -9.60 -2.12 17.02
C SER A 61 -8.97 -3.31 17.73
N ASN A 62 -8.22 -3.03 18.81
CA ASN A 62 -7.65 -4.08 19.64
C ASN A 62 -8.74 -4.94 20.28
N LYS A 63 -8.62 -6.26 20.13
CA LYS A 63 -9.53 -7.28 20.66
C LYS A 63 -8.78 -8.28 21.51
N ASP A 64 -9.48 -8.90 22.44
CA ASP A 64 -8.98 -10.06 23.18
C ASP A 64 -9.16 -11.34 22.31
N VAL A 65 -8.25 -11.48 21.36
CA VAL A 65 -8.16 -12.63 20.44
C VAL A 65 -6.70 -13.07 20.34
N PRO A 66 -6.44 -14.32 19.92
CA PRO A 66 -5.08 -14.76 19.64
C PRO A 66 -4.37 -13.81 18.66
N ARG A 67 -3.15 -13.40 19.01
CA ARG A 67 -2.41 -12.36 18.26
C ARG A 67 -1.35 -12.96 17.36
N GLY A 68 -1.29 -12.43 16.13
CA GLY A 68 -0.14 -12.56 15.26
C GLY A 68 1.02 -11.65 15.68
N GLN A 69 2.09 -11.68 14.91
CA GLN A 69 3.25 -10.82 15.15
C GLN A 69 3.69 -10.14 13.85
N VAL A 70 4.08 -8.88 13.94
CA VAL A 70 4.74 -8.17 12.84
C VAL A 70 6.24 -8.21 13.10
N ARG A 71 6.98 -8.80 12.17
CA ARG A 71 8.42 -9.04 12.24
C ARG A 71 9.16 -8.17 11.24
N VAL A 72 10.31 -7.66 11.65
CA VAL A 72 11.21 -6.93 10.76
C VAL A 72 12.16 -7.93 10.09
N LEU A 73 12.21 -7.91 8.76
CA LEU A 73 13.16 -8.67 7.97
C LEU A 73 14.04 -7.73 7.15
N TRP A 74 15.34 -7.86 7.29
CA TRP A 74 16.34 -7.21 6.46
C TRP A 74 16.86 -8.19 5.42
N TYR A 75 16.98 -7.74 4.18
CA TYR A 75 17.59 -8.50 3.11
C TYR A 75 18.40 -7.60 2.18
N PHE A 76 19.44 -8.13 1.59
CA PHE A 76 20.20 -7.42 0.58
C PHE A 76 19.56 -7.67 -0.79
N SER A 77 19.20 -6.57 -1.49
CA SER A 77 18.70 -6.67 -2.85
C SER A 77 19.85 -6.56 -3.84
N THR A 78 20.00 -7.59 -4.65
CA THR A 78 20.99 -7.64 -5.74
C THR A 78 20.59 -6.75 -6.89
N VAL A 79 19.30 -6.46 -7.07
CA VAL A 79 18.76 -5.57 -8.10
C VAL A 79 19.03 -4.10 -7.75
N THR A 80 18.75 -3.69 -6.51
CA THR A 80 18.95 -2.30 -6.08
C THR A 80 20.33 -2.04 -5.48
N GLN A 81 21.14 -3.09 -5.24
CA GLN A 81 22.45 -3.03 -4.57
C GLN A 81 22.38 -2.37 -3.18
N GLN A 82 21.29 -2.59 -2.45
CA GLN A 82 21.04 -1.99 -1.15
C GLN A 82 20.45 -2.99 -0.16
N TRP A 83 20.70 -2.76 1.13
CA TRP A 83 19.93 -3.39 2.18
C TRP A 83 18.52 -2.84 2.21
N ARG A 84 17.54 -3.73 2.21
CA ARG A 84 16.11 -3.39 2.25
C ARG A 84 15.47 -3.99 3.49
N ARG A 85 14.46 -3.32 3.97
CA ARG A 85 13.63 -3.76 5.08
C ARG A 85 12.22 -4.02 4.59
N CYS A 86 11.65 -5.17 4.99
CA CYS A 86 10.22 -5.40 4.91
C CYS A 86 9.66 -5.79 6.27
N LEU A 87 8.37 -5.58 6.47
CA LEU A 87 7.62 -6.10 7.60
C LEU A 87 6.86 -7.34 7.19
N VAL A 88 6.82 -8.34 8.07
CA VAL A 88 6.13 -9.59 7.82
C VAL A 88 5.19 -9.90 8.97
N TYR A 89 3.88 -9.82 8.70
CA TYR A 89 2.89 -10.35 9.63
C TYR A 89 2.89 -11.87 9.57
N THR A 90 2.99 -12.51 10.74
CA THR A 90 2.85 -13.96 10.94
C THR A 90 1.58 -14.21 11.76
N PRO A 91 0.70 -15.14 11.33
CA PRO A 91 -0.59 -15.32 11.98
C PRO A 91 -0.47 -15.95 13.38
N PRO A 92 -1.52 -15.86 14.21
CA PRO A 92 -1.58 -16.55 15.49
C PRO A 92 -1.22 -18.03 15.35
N GLY A 93 -0.42 -18.55 16.27
CA GLY A 93 0.04 -19.93 16.26
C GLY A 93 1.20 -20.22 15.28
N TYR A 94 1.73 -19.23 14.58
CA TYR A 94 2.84 -19.43 13.66
C TYR A 94 4.05 -20.09 14.35
N ASP A 95 4.47 -19.64 15.53
CA ASP A 95 5.67 -20.17 16.20
C ASP A 95 5.46 -21.54 16.83
N THR A 96 4.25 -21.85 17.24
CA THR A 96 3.92 -23.13 17.90
C THR A 96 3.61 -24.25 16.90
N ASN A 97 2.97 -23.93 15.77
CA ASN A 97 2.68 -24.89 14.71
C ASN A 97 3.79 -24.93 13.65
N THR A 98 4.92 -25.55 14.00
CA THR A 98 6.13 -25.58 13.15
C THR A 98 5.99 -26.40 11.86
N LYS A 99 4.94 -27.22 11.73
CA LYS A 99 4.67 -28.04 10.53
C LYS A 99 3.79 -27.32 9.51
N ALA A 100 3.03 -26.34 9.92
CA ALA A 100 2.13 -25.61 9.04
C ALA A 100 2.88 -24.73 8.03
N ARG A 101 2.39 -24.71 6.80
CA ARG A 101 2.78 -23.76 5.75
C ARG A 101 1.62 -22.86 5.45
N TYR A 102 1.91 -21.59 5.17
CA TYR A 102 0.90 -20.54 5.08
C TYR A 102 0.90 -19.92 3.69
N PRO A 103 -0.26 -19.62 3.12
CA PRO A 103 -0.35 -18.81 1.92
C PRO A 103 0.17 -17.39 2.21
N LEU A 104 0.48 -16.64 1.15
CA LEU A 104 1.24 -15.41 1.23
C LEU A 104 0.55 -14.28 0.47
N LEU A 105 0.33 -13.16 1.14
CA LEU A 105 -0.12 -11.89 0.58
C LEU A 105 1.05 -10.89 0.59
N TYR A 106 1.40 -10.33 -0.56
CA TYR A 106 2.21 -9.12 -0.68
C TYR A 106 1.28 -7.91 -0.66
N LEU A 107 1.43 -7.04 0.34
CA LEU A 107 0.54 -5.91 0.59
C LEU A 107 1.31 -4.59 0.49
N LEU A 108 1.03 -3.81 -0.55
CA LEU A 108 1.81 -2.67 -0.96
C LEU A 108 1.22 -1.35 -0.48
N HIS A 109 2.09 -0.44 -0.05
CA HIS A 109 1.75 0.93 0.36
C HIS A 109 1.55 1.86 -0.85
N GLY A 110 1.09 3.11 -0.60
CA GLY A 110 0.85 4.13 -1.60
C GLY A 110 2.01 5.11 -1.80
N TRP A 111 1.72 6.18 -2.55
CA TRP A 111 2.67 7.25 -2.78
C TRP A 111 3.00 7.99 -1.48
N GLY A 112 4.29 8.27 -1.29
CA GLY A 112 4.75 8.99 -0.10
C GLY A 112 4.73 8.20 1.20
N GLU A 113 4.46 6.89 1.14
CA GLU A 113 4.47 5.98 2.28
C GLU A 113 5.66 5.02 2.21
N ASN A 114 5.74 4.09 3.15
CA ASN A 114 6.75 3.06 3.21
C ASN A 114 6.18 1.75 3.79
N GLU A 115 7.03 0.78 4.03
CA GLU A 115 6.67 -0.55 4.56
C GLU A 115 5.98 -0.53 5.93
N LEU A 116 5.99 0.59 6.64
CA LEU A 116 5.35 0.74 7.96
C LEU A 116 3.85 1.02 7.86
N GLY A 117 3.39 1.62 6.74
CA GLY A 117 2.05 2.18 6.62
C GLY A 117 0.93 1.19 6.94
N TRP A 118 0.98 -0.01 6.39
CA TRP A 118 -0.05 -1.02 6.64
C TRP A 118 -0.11 -1.50 8.11
N THR A 119 1.00 -1.45 8.84
CA THR A 119 1.03 -1.80 10.27
C THR A 119 0.51 -0.65 11.11
N PHE A 120 1.05 0.56 10.94
CA PHE A 120 0.75 1.67 11.87
C PHE A 120 -0.54 2.41 11.51
N GLN A 121 -0.74 2.77 10.24
CA GLN A 121 -1.95 3.45 9.79
C GLN A 121 -3.03 2.45 9.34
N GLY A 122 -2.61 1.31 8.79
CA GLY A 122 -3.49 0.29 8.20
C GLY A 122 -4.07 -0.71 9.20
N HIS A 123 -3.48 -0.86 10.39
CA HIS A 123 -3.92 -1.83 11.40
C HIS A 123 -4.07 -3.27 10.89
N VAL A 124 -3.17 -3.67 9.97
CA VAL A 124 -3.26 -4.96 9.28
C VAL A 124 -3.27 -6.15 10.24
N ASP A 125 -2.48 -6.09 11.32
CA ASP A 125 -2.40 -7.14 12.33
C ASP A 125 -3.72 -7.28 13.10
N GLN A 126 -4.34 -6.18 13.53
CA GLN A 126 -5.61 -6.18 14.25
C GLN A 126 -6.75 -6.71 13.36
N ILE A 127 -6.82 -6.25 12.11
CA ILE A 127 -7.81 -6.72 11.13
C ILE A 127 -7.65 -8.24 10.91
N MET A 128 -6.42 -8.70 10.69
CA MET A 128 -6.17 -10.11 10.40
C MET A 128 -6.39 -11.01 11.62
N ASP A 129 -5.95 -10.60 12.80
CA ASP A 129 -6.15 -11.37 14.03
C ASP A 129 -7.64 -11.61 14.30
N LYS A 130 -8.45 -10.56 14.14
CA LYS A 130 -9.91 -10.66 14.28
C LYS A 130 -10.51 -11.57 13.21
N LEU A 131 -10.19 -11.36 11.93
CA LEU A 131 -10.72 -12.18 10.84
C LEU A 131 -10.35 -13.65 10.97
N ILE A 132 -9.15 -13.96 11.46
CA ILE A 132 -8.69 -15.34 11.71
C ILE A 132 -9.45 -15.94 12.91
N ALA A 133 -9.58 -15.20 14.02
CA ALA A 133 -10.31 -15.64 15.19
C ALA A 133 -11.78 -15.94 14.88
N GLU A 134 -12.41 -15.12 14.05
CA GLU A 134 -13.78 -15.31 13.55
C GLU A 134 -13.89 -16.37 12.43
N LYS A 135 -12.77 -17.00 12.03
CA LYS A 135 -12.73 -17.99 10.94
C LYS A 135 -13.19 -17.43 9.58
N LYS A 136 -13.17 -16.12 9.42
CA LYS A 136 -13.54 -15.43 8.17
C LYS A 136 -12.39 -15.43 7.17
N ALA A 137 -11.14 -15.32 7.62
CA ALA A 137 -9.95 -15.42 6.78
C ALA A 137 -9.08 -16.62 7.16
N LYS A 138 -8.40 -17.20 6.18
CA LYS A 138 -7.37 -18.22 6.43
C LYS A 138 -6.15 -17.57 7.09
N PRO A 139 -5.50 -18.25 8.06
CA PRO A 139 -4.18 -17.83 8.51
C PRO A 139 -3.21 -17.72 7.34
N MET A 140 -2.57 -16.56 7.19
CA MET A 140 -1.66 -16.26 6.09
C MET A 140 -0.50 -15.40 6.56
N LEU A 141 0.61 -15.42 5.81
CA LEU A 141 1.70 -14.46 5.93
C LEU A 141 1.33 -13.20 5.12
N ILE A 142 1.70 -12.02 5.63
CA ILE A 142 1.57 -10.78 4.86
C ILE A 142 2.91 -10.08 4.85
N VAL A 143 3.42 -9.81 3.64
CA VAL A 143 4.70 -9.11 3.42
C VAL A 143 4.42 -7.70 2.95
N MET A 144 4.94 -6.74 3.69
CA MET A 144 4.87 -5.31 3.41
C MET A 144 6.28 -4.82 3.13
N ASP A 145 6.61 -4.62 1.86
CA ASP A 145 7.92 -4.08 1.44
C ASP A 145 7.77 -2.65 0.94
N ASN A 146 8.89 -1.94 0.91
CA ASN A 146 8.95 -0.58 0.41
C ASN A 146 8.95 -0.57 -1.13
N LEU A 147 8.01 0.13 -1.74
CA LEU A 147 7.91 0.27 -3.20
C LEU A 147 9.06 1.09 -3.82
N ASN A 148 9.80 1.84 -3.00
CA ASN A 148 10.94 2.61 -3.46
C ASN A 148 12.12 1.69 -3.82
N ALA A 149 12.10 1.15 -5.04
CA ALA A 149 13.15 0.32 -5.59
C ALA A 149 13.79 1.05 -6.78
N VAL A 150 15.09 1.37 -6.65
CA VAL A 150 15.86 2.11 -7.64
C VAL A 150 17.19 1.39 -7.87
N LYS A 151 17.56 1.16 -9.12
CA LYS A 151 18.88 0.61 -9.48
C LYS A 151 19.96 1.67 -9.34
N PRO A 152 21.22 1.27 -9.11
CA PRO A 152 22.33 2.21 -9.18
C PRO A 152 22.34 2.96 -10.52
N GLY A 153 22.41 4.29 -10.46
CA GLY A 153 22.41 5.15 -11.65
C GLY A 153 21.05 5.50 -12.24
N GLU A 154 19.96 4.87 -11.78
CA GLU A 154 18.61 5.34 -12.13
C GLU A 154 18.30 6.65 -11.39
N ASN A 155 17.70 7.61 -12.09
CA ASN A 155 17.09 8.76 -11.44
C ASN A 155 15.99 8.28 -10.52
N GLY A 156 15.97 8.81 -9.31
CA GLY A 156 15.09 8.34 -8.25
C GLY A 156 13.67 8.13 -8.72
N SER A 157 13.06 7.06 -8.23
CA SER A 157 11.67 6.70 -8.45
C SER A 157 10.77 7.85 -8.00
N ILE A 158 9.60 7.98 -8.64
CA ILE A 158 8.50 8.84 -8.15
C ILE A 158 8.09 8.51 -6.71
N TYR A 159 8.53 7.37 -6.19
CA TYR A 159 8.40 6.91 -4.82
C TYR A 159 9.46 7.48 -3.87
N ASN A 160 10.28 8.45 -4.29
CA ASN A 160 11.32 9.07 -3.45
C ASN A 160 10.73 9.82 -2.25
N ALA A 161 9.95 9.11 -1.47
CA ALA A 161 9.74 9.45 -0.09
C ALA A 161 11.05 9.14 0.63
N ARG A 162 11.73 10.16 1.10
CA ARG A 162 12.94 10.03 1.92
C ARG A 162 12.58 9.30 3.20
N GLY A 163 12.57 7.96 3.15
CA GLY A 163 12.45 7.15 4.36
C GLY A 163 13.73 7.25 5.19
N PRO A 164 13.65 7.07 6.51
CA PRO A 164 14.81 7.21 7.41
C PRO A 164 15.93 6.20 7.14
N LEU A 165 15.74 5.28 6.21
CA LEU A 165 16.68 4.21 5.88
C LEU A 165 17.12 4.22 4.41
N THR A 166 16.69 5.17 3.61
CA THR A 166 17.35 5.43 2.34
C THR A 166 18.69 6.05 2.66
N GLN A 167 19.78 5.32 2.39
CA GLN A 167 21.09 5.92 2.43
C GLN A 167 21.04 7.17 1.56
N VAL A 168 21.37 8.31 2.16
CA VAL A 168 21.57 9.55 1.42
C VAL A 168 22.70 9.26 0.43
N SER A 169 22.39 9.10 -0.85
CA SER A 169 23.41 9.14 -1.87
C SER A 169 24.17 10.45 -1.66
N PRO A 170 25.49 10.45 -1.61
CA PRO A 170 26.25 11.68 -1.48
C PRO A 170 25.78 12.64 -2.58
N GLN A 171 25.16 13.75 -2.20
CA GLN A 171 24.87 14.79 -3.17
C GLN A 171 26.21 15.29 -3.70
N PRO A 172 26.35 15.53 -5.01
CA PRO A 172 27.52 16.25 -5.50
C PRO A 172 27.64 17.54 -4.72
N GLN A 173 28.77 17.72 -4.04
CA GLN A 173 29.08 18.99 -3.37
C GLN A 173 29.08 20.08 -4.44
N GLY A 174 28.15 21.03 -4.38
CA GLY A 174 28.11 22.16 -5.30
C GLY A 174 26.75 22.79 -5.59
N ALA A 175 25.66 22.25 -5.09
CA ALA A 175 24.35 22.91 -5.21
C ALA A 175 24.06 23.74 -3.96
N GLU A 176 24.34 25.04 -4.00
CA GLU A 176 23.86 25.99 -3.01
C GLU A 176 22.32 25.99 -3.04
N THR A 177 21.70 25.44 -2.01
CA THR A 177 20.24 25.57 -1.80
C THR A 177 20.01 26.85 -1.01
N GLY A 178 19.61 27.91 -1.70
CA GLY A 178 19.02 29.08 -1.06
C GLY A 178 17.75 28.71 -0.25
N PRO A 179 17.37 29.49 0.76
CA PRO A 179 16.30 29.14 1.68
C PRO A 179 14.94 29.15 0.99
N GLY A 180 14.30 28.01 1.02
CA GLY A 180 12.87 27.82 1.08
C GLY A 180 11.99 28.31 -0.04
N ARG A 181 11.50 27.40 -0.84
CA ARG A 181 10.12 27.46 -1.33
C ARG A 181 9.65 26.03 -1.56
N ALA A 182 8.64 25.60 -0.81
CA ALA A 182 7.87 24.45 -1.18
C ALA A 182 7.38 24.64 -2.63
N PRO A 183 7.52 23.69 -3.54
CA PRO A 183 7.00 23.85 -4.88
C PRO A 183 5.46 23.78 -4.82
N SER A 184 4.83 24.96 -4.71
CA SER A 184 3.46 25.13 -5.14
C SER A 184 3.44 24.85 -6.64
N GLY A 185 2.86 23.74 -7.04
CA GLY A 185 2.72 23.36 -8.44
C GLY A 185 1.84 24.33 -9.21
N ARG A 186 2.44 25.39 -9.75
CA ARG A 186 1.87 26.19 -10.85
C ARG A 186 3.01 26.73 -11.69
N GLY A 187 3.11 26.25 -12.92
CA GLY A 187 3.93 26.86 -13.96
C GLY A 187 4.91 25.93 -14.66
N ALA A 188 4.46 24.77 -15.11
CA ALA A 188 5.12 24.11 -16.22
C ALA A 188 4.37 24.45 -17.51
N ALA A 189 5.09 24.95 -18.53
CA ALA A 189 4.59 25.14 -19.88
C ALA A 189 3.91 23.86 -20.41
N PRO A 190 3.01 23.90 -21.40
CA PRO A 190 2.35 22.74 -21.97
C PRO A 190 3.32 21.94 -22.83
N GLY A 191 4.26 21.27 -22.18
CA GLY A 191 5.06 20.18 -22.72
C GLY A 191 4.48 18.89 -22.20
N ALA A 192 4.36 17.86 -23.05
CA ALA A 192 3.81 16.57 -22.69
C ALA A 192 4.30 16.12 -21.31
N ARG A 193 3.38 15.93 -20.36
CA ARG A 193 3.72 15.34 -19.07
C ARG A 193 4.41 14.01 -19.35
N PRO A 194 5.59 13.76 -18.77
CA PRO A 194 6.22 12.46 -18.93
C PRO A 194 5.18 11.41 -18.54
N ALA A 195 4.93 10.44 -19.44
CA ALA A 195 4.00 9.37 -19.18
C ALA A 195 4.43 8.71 -17.86
N PHE A 196 3.55 8.73 -16.87
CA PHE A 196 3.79 8.09 -15.59
C PHE A 196 4.07 6.61 -15.85
N ARG A 197 5.28 6.17 -15.55
CA ARG A 197 5.67 4.77 -15.65
C ARG A 197 5.96 4.26 -14.25
N LEU A 198 5.18 3.27 -13.82
CA LEU A 198 5.52 2.50 -12.64
C LEU A 198 6.89 1.84 -12.84
N SER A 199 7.70 1.83 -11.79
CA SER A 199 9.04 1.27 -11.86
C SER A 199 8.98 -0.24 -12.10
N THR A 200 9.62 -0.71 -13.16
CA THR A 200 9.84 -2.14 -13.39
C THR A 200 10.86 -2.72 -12.41
N THR A 201 11.70 -1.86 -11.82
CA THR A 201 12.73 -2.24 -10.85
C THR A 201 12.13 -2.90 -9.61
N PHE A 202 10.98 -2.41 -9.12
CA PHE A 202 10.29 -3.09 -8.01
C PHE A 202 9.87 -4.52 -8.37
N SER A 203 9.29 -4.71 -9.56
CA SER A 203 8.88 -6.05 -10.02
C SER A 203 10.07 -7.00 -10.17
N GLU A 204 11.18 -6.51 -10.73
CA GLU A 204 12.42 -7.28 -10.87
C GLU A 204 13.00 -7.66 -9.52
N MET A 205 13.13 -6.70 -8.60
CA MET A 205 13.58 -6.91 -7.23
C MET A 205 12.67 -7.89 -6.48
N MET A 206 11.37 -7.76 -6.65
CA MET A 206 10.40 -8.66 -6.02
C MET A 206 10.61 -10.12 -6.44
N PHE A 207 10.85 -10.37 -7.72
CA PHE A 207 11.03 -11.74 -8.23
C PHE A 207 12.43 -12.28 -8.00
N THR A 208 13.46 -11.43 -8.04
CA THR A 208 14.85 -11.85 -7.90
C THR A 208 15.27 -12.01 -6.44
N ASP A 209 14.84 -11.08 -5.58
CA ASP A 209 15.35 -10.98 -4.22
C ASP A 209 14.28 -11.25 -3.15
N LEU A 210 13.13 -10.52 -3.19
CA LEU A 210 12.15 -10.55 -2.10
C LEU A 210 11.44 -11.90 -1.98
N ILE A 211 10.84 -12.41 -3.06
CA ILE A 211 10.09 -13.68 -3.03
C ILE A 211 11.00 -14.84 -2.59
N PRO A 212 12.21 -15.04 -3.18
CA PRO A 212 13.11 -16.08 -2.74
C PRO A 212 13.54 -15.96 -1.27
N THR A 213 13.77 -14.73 -0.79
CA THR A 213 14.14 -14.48 0.61
C THR A 213 13.00 -14.87 1.56
N ILE A 214 11.77 -14.46 1.25
CA ILE A 214 10.57 -14.80 2.06
C ILE A 214 10.35 -16.32 2.09
N GLU A 215 10.42 -16.98 0.94
CA GLU A 215 10.21 -18.44 0.84
C GLU A 215 11.29 -19.25 1.54
N LYS A 216 12.51 -18.72 1.62
CA LYS A 216 13.61 -19.31 2.39
C LYS A 216 13.47 -19.10 3.89
N THR A 217 12.95 -17.94 4.31
CA THR A 217 12.93 -17.51 5.72
C THR A 217 11.68 -17.98 6.46
N TYR A 218 10.53 -18.01 5.76
CA TYR A 218 9.25 -18.33 6.36
C TYR A 218 8.64 -19.61 5.79
N ARG A 219 7.71 -20.21 6.54
CA ARG A 219 6.99 -21.42 6.11
C ARG A 219 5.85 -21.06 5.14
N VAL A 220 6.21 -20.79 3.90
CA VAL A 220 5.30 -20.44 2.82
C VAL A 220 4.72 -21.70 2.18
N ALA A 221 3.42 -21.74 1.93
CA ALA A 221 2.80 -22.76 1.10
C ALA A 221 3.20 -22.53 -0.37
N PRO A 222 3.69 -23.57 -1.08
CA PRO A 222 4.24 -23.41 -2.41
C PRO A 222 3.13 -23.14 -3.46
N GLY A 223 3.57 -22.60 -4.60
CA GLY A 223 2.72 -22.44 -5.78
C GLY A 223 1.95 -21.11 -5.82
N ARG A 224 1.62 -20.70 -7.05
CA ARG A 224 0.91 -19.46 -7.32
C ARG A 224 -0.48 -19.38 -6.66
N GLU A 225 -1.11 -20.53 -6.47
CA GLU A 225 -2.45 -20.65 -5.84
C GLU A 225 -2.44 -20.25 -4.36
N ASN A 226 -1.27 -20.18 -3.78
CA ASN A 226 -1.03 -19.71 -2.41
C ASN A 226 -0.36 -18.34 -2.37
N ARG A 227 -0.37 -17.58 -3.49
CA ARG A 227 0.24 -16.25 -3.54
C ARG A 227 -0.73 -15.20 -4.07
N ALA A 228 -0.90 -14.17 -3.26
CA ALA A 228 -1.71 -12.99 -3.55
C ALA A 228 -0.83 -11.72 -3.57
N MET A 229 -1.29 -10.70 -4.26
CA MET A 229 -0.72 -9.36 -4.24
C MET A 229 -1.84 -8.34 -4.21
N ALA A 230 -1.73 -7.36 -3.33
CA ALA A 230 -2.66 -6.24 -3.25
C ALA A 230 -1.95 -4.97 -2.82
N GLY A 231 -2.59 -3.82 -2.97
CA GLY A 231 -2.03 -2.57 -2.50
C GLY A 231 -3.01 -1.42 -2.62
N LEU A 232 -2.69 -0.35 -1.89
CA LEU A 232 -3.46 0.88 -1.90
C LEU A 232 -2.87 1.89 -2.90
N SER A 233 -3.73 2.68 -3.56
CA SER A 233 -3.31 3.79 -4.43
C SER A 233 -2.23 3.34 -5.44
N MET A 234 -1.04 3.90 -5.38
CA MET A 234 0.12 3.48 -6.17
C MET A 234 0.50 2.01 -5.99
N GLY A 235 0.35 1.45 -4.76
CA GLY A 235 0.54 0.03 -4.51
C GLY A 235 -0.48 -0.84 -5.25
N GLY A 236 -1.71 -0.36 -5.41
CA GLY A 236 -2.72 -0.99 -6.26
C GLY A 236 -2.31 -0.97 -7.74
N MET A 237 -1.84 0.17 -8.24
CA MET A 237 -1.31 0.27 -9.61
C MET A 237 -0.11 -0.65 -9.83
N GLN A 238 0.82 -0.71 -8.87
CA GLN A 238 1.98 -1.61 -8.93
C GLN A 238 1.54 -3.08 -8.89
N THR A 239 0.53 -3.42 -8.07
CA THR A 239 -0.06 -4.77 -8.03
C THR A 239 -0.57 -5.20 -9.40
N PHE A 240 -1.32 -4.34 -10.07
CA PHE A 240 -1.84 -4.65 -11.40
C PHE A 240 -0.71 -4.72 -12.44
N THR A 241 0.23 -3.79 -12.42
CA THR A 241 1.37 -3.81 -13.35
C THR A 241 2.24 -5.06 -13.16
N THR A 242 2.55 -5.41 -11.91
CA THR A 242 3.38 -6.60 -11.63
C THR A 242 2.60 -7.90 -11.84
N GLY A 243 1.39 -7.98 -11.29
CA GLY A 243 0.60 -9.21 -11.25
C GLY A 243 0.02 -9.60 -12.59
N LEU A 244 -0.54 -8.64 -13.34
CA LEU A 244 -1.15 -8.91 -14.64
C LEU A 244 -0.12 -9.29 -15.70
N LEU A 245 1.07 -8.68 -15.68
CA LEU A 245 2.16 -9.02 -16.58
C LEU A 245 2.87 -10.33 -16.22
N ASN A 246 2.61 -10.87 -15.03
CA ASN A 246 3.19 -12.11 -14.52
C ASN A 246 2.11 -13.09 -14.01
N PRO A 247 1.16 -13.51 -14.84
CA PRO A 247 -0.01 -14.29 -14.41
C PRO A 247 0.34 -15.69 -13.89
N GLY A 248 1.57 -16.14 -14.12
CA GLY A 248 2.12 -17.38 -13.55
C GLY A 248 2.61 -17.26 -12.10
N LYS A 249 2.61 -16.05 -11.53
CA LYS A 249 3.17 -15.79 -10.19
C LYS A 249 2.11 -15.60 -9.11
N PHE A 250 0.93 -15.09 -9.45
CA PHE A 250 -0.14 -14.76 -8.50
C PHE A 250 -1.47 -15.32 -8.99
N ALA A 251 -2.32 -15.76 -8.05
CA ALA A 251 -3.69 -16.21 -8.34
C ALA A 251 -4.73 -15.18 -7.86
N TYR A 252 -4.36 -14.24 -7.01
CA TYR A 252 -5.25 -13.24 -6.41
C TYR A 252 -4.60 -11.86 -6.51
N LEU A 253 -5.34 -10.90 -7.04
CA LEU A 253 -4.88 -9.52 -7.23
C LEU A 253 -5.90 -8.54 -6.66
N GLY A 254 -5.44 -7.52 -5.93
CA GLY A 254 -6.30 -6.49 -5.33
C GLY A 254 -5.74 -5.09 -5.51
N GLY A 255 -6.59 -4.16 -5.97
CA GLY A 255 -6.28 -2.74 -6.04
C GLY A 255 -7.25 -1.93 -5.19
N PHE A 256 -6.74 -1.26 -4.16
CA PHE A 256 -7.52 -0.40 -3.28
C PHE A 256 -7.27 1.05 -3.68
N SER A 257 -8.27 1.71 -4.26
CA SER A 257 -8.17 3.07 -4.84
C SER A 257 -7.04 3.21 -5.88
N GLY A 258 -6.66 2.14 -6.55
CA GLY A 258 -5.59 2.14 -7.55
C GLY A 258 -5.59 0.88 -8.40
N ASN A 259 -5.45 1.06 -9.71
CA ASN A 259 -5.41 -0.01 -10.70
C ASN A 259 -4.64 0.43 -11.96
N CYS A 260 -4.54 -0.41 -12.97
CA CYS A 260 -3.81 -0.11 -14.21
C CYS A 260 -4.50 0.95 -15.10
N ALA A 261 -5.76 1.29 -14.87
CA ALA A 261 -6.49 2.34 -15.58
C ALA A 261 -6.58 3.67 -14.79
N SER A 262 -5.90 3.80 -13.65
CA SER A 262 -6.00 4.97 -12.76
C SER A 262 -5.58 6.29 -13.41
N PHE A 263 -4.79 6.27 -14.48
CA PHE A 263 -4.37 7.49 -15.19
C PHE A 263 -5.32 7.93 -16.30
N GLY A 264 -6.45 7.26 -16.45
CA GLY A 264 -7.44 7.56 -17.49
C GLY A 264 -7.13 6.89 -18.83
N GLY A 265 -7.92 7.22 -19.82
CA GLY A 265 -7.93 6.60 -21.14
C GLY A 265 -9.14 5.69 -21.33
N THR A 266 -9.47 5.41 -22.57
CA THR A 266 -10.52 4.44 -22.92
C THR A 266 -10.01 3.04 -22.66
N PHE A 267 -10.76 2.23 -21.95
CA PHE A 267 -10.43 0.83 -21.71
C PHE A 267 -10.58 0.02 -23.00
N ASP A 268 -9.53 -0.69 -23.36
CA ASP A 268 -9.52 -1.69 -24.44
C ASP A 268 -8.90 -2.98 -23.87
N PRO A 269 -9.65 -4.09 -23.79
CA PRO A 269 -9.13 -5.35 -23.25
C PRO A 269 -7.84 -5.84 -23.90
N LYS A 270 -7.62 -5.50 -25.18
CA LYS A 270 -6.46 -5.96 -25.96
C LYS A 270 -5.18 -5.19 -25.67
N THR A 271 -5.30 -3.94 -25.24
CA THR A 271 -4.14 -3.05 -25.07
C THR A 271 -4.00 -2.51 -23.67
N SER A 272 -5.11 -2.27 -22.95
CA SER A 272 -5.07 -1.76 -21.59
C SER A 272 -4.39 -2.77 -20.66
N CYS A 273 -3.71 -2.24 -19.65
CA CYS A 273 -3.03 -3.06 -18.64
C CYS A 273 -2.04 -4.08 -19.25
N GLY A 274 -1.36 -3.68 -20.34
CA GLY A 274 -0.41 -4.55 -21.04
C GLY A 274 -1.06 -5.70 -21.82
N GLY A 275 -2.34 -5.58 -22.18
CA GLY A 275 -3.09 -6.61 -22.91
C GLY A 275 -3.49 -7.81 -22.07
N ALA A 276 -3.44 -7.70 -20.74
CA ALA A 276 -3.72 -8.82 -19.82
C ALA A 276 -5.14 -9.37 -19.96
N PHE A 277 -6.07 -8.61 -20.50
CA PHE A 277 -7.49 -8.95 -20.64
C PHE A 277 -7.90 -9.36 -22.07
N ALA A 278 -6.93 -9.50 -22.99
CA ALA A 278 -7.18 -9.82 -24.39
C ALA A 278 -7.89 -11.18 -24.59
N ASP A 279 -7.68 -12.13 -23.69
CA ASP A 279 -8.37 -13.43 -23.64
C ASP A 279 -9.03 -13.59 -22.25
N PRO A 280 -10.32 -13.22 -22.11
CA PRO A 280 -11.04 -13.31 -20.85
C PRO A 280 -11.11 -14.73 -20.27
N ALA A 281 -11.25 -15.75 -21.11
CA ALA A 281 -11.35 -17.12 -20.66
C ALA A 281 -10.02 -17.61 -20.05
N ALA A 282 -8.90 -17.32 -20.72
CA ALA A 282 -7.57 -17.63 -20.19
C ALA A 282 -7.26 -16.83 -18.93
N PHE A 283 -7.67 -15.56 -18.85
CA PHE A 283 -7.54 -14.73 -17.66
C PHE A 283 -8.29 -15.32 -16.48
N ASN A 284 -9.60 -15.56 -16.63
CA ASN A 284 -10.47 -16.08 -15.56
C ASN A 284 -10.03 -17.46 -15.07
N LYS A 285 -9.42 -18.29 -15.92
CA LYS A 285 -8.83 -19.58 -15.54
C LYS A 285 -7.60 -19.40 -14.65
N LYS A 286 -6.83 -18.33 -14.87
CA LYS A 286 -5.57 -18.06 -14.14
C LYS A 286 -5.79 -17.23 -12.88
N VAL A 287 -6.55 -16.15 -12.94
CA VAL A 287 -6.79 -15.23 -11.82
C VAL A 287 -8.06 -15.63 -11.11
N LYS A 288 -7.92 -16.14 -9.89
CA LYS A 288 -9.05 -16.59 -9.07
C LYS A 288 -9.82 -15.44 -8.43
N LEU A 289 -9.16 -14.32 -8.19
CA LEU A 289 -9.76 -13.11 -7.68
C LEU A 289 -9.05 -11.89 -8.27
N LEU A 290 -9.81 -11.05 -8.93
CA LEU A 290 -9.45 -9.69 -9.28
C LEU A 290 -10.35 -8.77 -8.46
N PHE A 291 -9.78 -8.06 -7.50
CA PHE A 291 -10.51 -7.22 -6.55
C PHE A 291 -10.19 -5.75 -6.79
N LEU A 292 -11.24 -4.94 -6.82
CA LEU A 292 -11.18 -3.50 -7.02
C LEU A 292 -11.96 -2.82 -5.90
N SER A 293 -11.39 -1.80 -5.29
CA SER A 293 -12.14 -1.03 -4.30
C SER A 293 -11.80 0.46 -4.35
N THR A 294 -12.73 1.26 -3.82
CA THR A 294 -12.58 2.72 -3.70
C THR A 294 -13.42 3.23 -2.54
N GLY A 295 -13.18 4.47 -2.09
CA GLY A 295 -14.10 5.21 -1.25
C GLY A 295 -15.21 5.84 -2.10
N SER A 296 -16.43 5.91 -1.59
CA SER A 296 -17.57 6.43 -2.34
C SER A 296 -17.42 7.93 -2.71
N VAL A 297 -16.52 8.65 -2.03
CA VAL A 297 -16.23 10.08 -2.29
C VAL A 297 -15.09 10.26 -3.31
N GLU A 298 -14.36 9.19 -3.69
CA GLU A 298 -13.25 9.29 -4.66
C GLU A 298 -13.73 9.45 -6.12
N GLY A 299 -15.02 9.27 -6.37
CA GLY A 299 -15.61 9.34 -7.70
C GLY A 299 -15.69 7.98 -8.42
N PRO A 300 -16.26 7.96 -9.64
CA PRO A 300 -16.79 6.73 -10.24
C PRO A 300 -15.73 5.86 -10.97
N ARG A 301 -14.52 6.34 -11.17
CA ARG A 301 -13.53 5.71 -12.08
C ARG A 301 -13.25 4.24 -11.82
N VAL A 302 -13.13 3.84 -10.54
CA VAL A 302 -12.83 2.44 -10.21
C VAL A 302 -14.05 1.57 -10.48
N LYS A 303 -15.25 2.07 -10.21
CA LYS A 303 -16.51 1.40 -10.51
C LYS A 303 -16.70 1.25 -12.03
N GLU A 304 -16.49 2.32 -12.78
CA GLU A 304 -16.55 2.30 -14.25
C GLU A 304 -15.58 1.26 -14.83
N PHE A 305 -14.34 1.24 -14.36
CA PHE A 305 -13.36 0.22 -14.78
C PHE A 305 -13.80 -1.20 -14.43
N SER A 306 -14.39 -1.43 -13.26
CA SER A 306 -14.97 -2.73 -12.88
C SER A 306 -16.10 -3.15 -13.83
N ASP A 307 -16.95 -2.21 -14.22
CA ASP A 307 -18.06 -2.46 -15.14
C ASP A 307 -17.56 -2.76 -16.56
N GLU A 308 -16.52 -2.05 -17.03
CA GLU A 308 -15.86 -2.31 -18.31
C GLU A 308 -15.20 -3.71 -18.34
N LEU A 309 -14.54 -4.12 -17.26
CA LEU A 309 -14.00 -5.46 -17.10
C LEU A 309 -15.10 -6.53 -17.17
N THR A 310 -16.20 -6.31 -16.47
CA THR A 310 -17.37 -7.21 -16.48
C THR A 310 -17.97 -7.33 -17.87
N LYS A 311 -18.13 -6.19 -18.58
CA LYS A 311 -18.56 -6.15 -19.99
C LYS A 311 -17.63 -6.94 -20.92
N ALA A 312 -16.33 -6.89 -20.65
CA ALA A 312 -15.33 -7.65 -21.40
C ALA A 312 -15.26 -9.14 -21.00
N GLY A 313 -16.12 -9.61 -20.11
CA GLY A 313 -16.16 -11.01 -19.65
C GLY A 313 -15.10 -11.35 -18.59
N ILE A 314 -14.49 -10.36 -17.96
CA ILE A 314 -13.50 -10.55 -16.90
C ILE A 314 -14.21 -10.64 -15.54
N HIS A 315 -13.99 -11.74 -14.84
CA HIS A 315 -14.50 -11.89 -13.48
C HIS A 315 -13.73 -10.99 -12.51
N ASN A 316 -14.46 -10.08 -11.86
CA ASN A 316 -13.89 -9.19 -10.85
C ASN A 316 -14.90 -8.95 -9.72
N VAL A 317 -14.40 -8.46 -8.61
CA VAL A 317 -15.19 -8.04 -7.44
C VAL A 317 -14.94 -6.56 -7.21
N TYR A 318 -16.00 -5.78 -7.11
CA TYR A 318 -15.95 -4.39 -6.72
C TYR A 318 -16.47 -4.21 -5.30
N PHE A 319 -15.74 -3.43 -4.50
CA PHE A 319 -16.13 -3.03 -3.14
C PHE A 319 -16.04 -1.51 -3.03
N GLU A 320 -17.06 -0.89 -2.43
CA GLU A 320 -17.09 0.54 -2.16
C GLU A 320 -17.16 0.79 -0.66
N SER A 321 -16.22 1.59 -0.13
CA SER A 321 -16.24 2.04 1.25
C SER A 321 -17.15 3.26 1.38
N PRO A 322 -18.29 3.17 2.09
CA PRO A 322 -19.25 4.25 2.14
C PRO A 322 -18.72 5.46 2.94
N GLY A 323 -18.97 6.67 2.42
CA GLY A 323 -18.67 7.95 3.06
C GLY A 323 -17.18 8.30 3.15
N THR A 324 -16.29 7.51 2.57
CA THR A 324 -14.83 7.71 2.67
C THR A 324 -14.22 8.15 1.34
N ALA A 325 -13.05 8.79 1.43
CA ALA A 325 -12.25 9.28 0.32
C ALA A 325 -10.97 8.44 0.13
N HIS A 326 -9.93 9.03 -0.48
CA HIS A 326 -8.62 8.41 -0.70
C HIS A 326 -7.79 8.42 0.59
N GLU A 327 -8.12 7.56 1.55
CA GLU A 327 -7.58 7.57 2.91
C GLU A 327 -7.61 6.19 3.59
N TRP A 328 -6.99 6.08 4.77
CA TRP A 328 -6.73 4.82 5.44
C TRP A 328 -7.99 4.03 5.84
N LEU A 329 -9.10 4.68 6.21
CA LEU A 329 -10.34 3.97 6.55
C LEU A 329 -10.91 3.23 5.33
N THR A 330 -10.83 3.85 4.13
CA THR A 330 -11.15 3.18 2.86
C THR A 330 -10.36 1.90 2.68
N TRP A 331 -9.05 1.96 2.88
CA TRP A 331 -8.16 0.84 2.61
C TRP A 331 -8.22 -0.24 3.69
N ARG A 332 -8.46 0.12 4.95
CA ARG A 332 -8.75 -0.83 6.03
C ARG A 332 -10.01 -1.65 5.73
N ARG A 333 -11.11 -0.97 5.34
CA ARG A 333 -12.36 -1.63 4.94
C ARG A 333 -12.17 -2.51 3.72
N ALA A 334 -11.38 -2.05 2.73
CA ALA A 334 -11.03 -2.86 1.57
C ALA A 334 -10.26 -4.14 1.95
N LEU A 335 -9.27 -4.05 2.83
CA LEU A 335 -8.54 -5.21 3.33
C LEU A 335 -9.46 -6.17 4.11
N ASN A 336 -10.35 -5.62 4.94
CA ASN A 336 -11.31 -6.41 5.73
C ASN A 336 -12.30 -7.19 4.84
N ASP A 337 -12.66 -6.68 3.65
CA ASP A 337 -13.48 -7.40 2.67
C ASP A 337 -12.65 -8.32 1.77
N PHE A 338 -11.43 -7.94 1.41
CA PHE A 338 -10.55 -8.69 0.51
C PHE A 338 -9.98 -9.97 1.15
N ALA A 339 -9.45 -9.88 2.38
CA ALA A 339 -8.76 -10.98 3.04
C ALA A 339 -9.62 -12.25 3.20
N PRO A 340 -10.92 -12.17 3.53
CA PRO A 340 -11.81 -13.32 3.56
C PRO A 340 -12.00 -14.07 2.24
N ARG A 341 -11.70 -13.43 1.12
CA ARG A 341 -11.86 -14.00 -0.23
C ARG A 341 -10.63 -14.76 -0.71
N LEU A 342 -9.50 -14.60 0.00
CA LEU A 342 -8.22 -15.19 -0.39
C LEU A 342 -8.14 -16.69 -0.07
N PHE A 343 -7.47 -17.43 -0.95
CA PHE A 343 -7.01 -18.82 -0.74
C PHE A 343 -8.15 -19.82 -0.41
N ARG A 344 -9.36 -19.55 -0.89
CA ARG A 344 -10.52 -20.45 -0.74
C ARG A 344 -10.46 -21.62 -1.70
#